data_f7a9fe3733a423552e5750d5ca0c6e08
#
_entry.id   f7a9fe3733a423552e5750d5ca0c6e08
#
_cell.length_a   1.000
_cell.length_b   1.000
_cell.length_c   1.000
_cell.angle_alpha   90.00
_cell.angle_beta   90.00
_cell.angle_gamma   90.00
#
_symmetry.space_group_name_H-M   'P 1'
#
loop_
_entity.id
_entity.type
_entity.pdbx_description
1 polymer ?
#
loop_
_entity_poly.entity_id
_entity_poly.type
_entity_poly.pdbx_seq_one_letter_code
_entity_poly.pdbx_strand_id
1 'polypeptide(L)'
;MPEKLMFCANHGARSHVRKDAAIVADAESAGHNANGRSKDKENSQKMNLIHIDDLKCPELALYASTSEAGLLHRFEPAEGVFIAESPKVIERALADGYEPISFLLEEKDVLGQMAHVLAKYESVPVYTSAEDVLLGITGFKLTRGALCAMRRRKLPEIQQVVRDARRIVVLENVMNPTNVGAIFRSAAALGMDAVLLTRGCSDPLYRRAIRVSMGTIFQVPWTFIDETEKVYMELLCDLGFKTVSMALCEGSISIDSPALKEEDKLAILMGAEGDGLCDETIRKSDFIVNIPMAHKVDSLNVAAASAVAFWELGK
;
A
#
# COMPACT_ATOMS: atom_id res chain seq x y z
N MET A 1 -29.64 -21.21 -36.09
CA MET A 1 -29.49 -22.51 -35.40
C MET A 1 -28.44 -22.33 -34.32
N PRO A 2 -28.77 -22.22 -33.01
CA PRO A 2 -27.78 -22.10 -31.97
C PRO A 2 -27.41 -23.45 -31.39
N GLU A 3 -26.12 -23.74 -31.33
CA GLU A 3 -25.58 -24.92 -30.69
C GLU A 3 -25.61 -24.79 -29.17
N LYS A 4 -26.11 -25.85 -28.56
CA LYS A 4 -26.24 -26.06 -27.12
C LYS A 4 -24.86 -26.24 -26.47
N LEU A 5 -24.47 -25.42 -25.54
CA LEU A 5 -23.40 -25.69 -24.59
C LEU A 5 -23.97 -26.56 -23.47
N MET A 6 -23.49 -27.81 -23.44
CA MET A 6 -23.75 -28.82 -22.42
C MET A 6 -23.07 -28.43 -21.10
N PHE A 7 -23.84 -28.23 -20.05
CA PHE A 7 -23.36 -28.16 -18.67
C PHE A 7 -22.89 -29.56 -18.22
N CYS A 8 -21.60 -29.76 -18.05
CA CYS A 8 -21.08 -30.86 -17.27
C CYS A 8 -21.16 -30.51 -15.78
N ALA A 9 -22.04 -31.19 -15.08
CA ALA A 9 -22.06 -31.20 -13.62
C ALA A 9 -20.78 -31.88 -13.11
N ASN A 10 -19.95 -31.17 -12.41
CA ASN A 10 -18.76 -31.71 -11.78
C ASN A 10 -19.07 -32.03 -10.32
N HIS A 11 -18.79 -33.27 -9.97
CA HIS A 11 -19.02 -33.89 -8.68
C HIS A 11 -18.21 -33.22 -7.60
N GLY A 12 -18.85 -33.01 -6.44
CA GLY A 12 -18.28 -32.37 -5.27
C GLY A 12 -17.02 -33.02 -4.72
N ALA A 13 -15.94 -32.30 -4.80
CA ALA A 13 -14.83 -32.49 -3.89
C ALA A 13 -15.19 -31.75 -2.58
N ARG A 14 -15.49 -32.50 -1.54
CA ARG A 14 -15.67 -31.95 -0.19
C ARG A 14 -14.32 -31.44 0.26
N SER A 15 -14.14 -30.11 0.27
CA SER A 15 -12.98 -29.46 0.89
C SER A 15 -12.97 -29.79 2.39
N HIS A 16 -11.84 -30.25 2.90
CA HIS A 16 -11.64 -30.49 4.33
C HIS A 16 -11.42 -29.16 5.03
N VAL A 17 -12.50 -28.45 5.29
CA VAL A 17 -12.51 -27.25 6.15
C VAL A 17 -12.97 -27.69 7.51
N ARG A 18 -12.07 -27.74 8.49
CA ARG A 18 -12.43 -27.95 9.90
C ARG A 18 -12.71 -26.60 10.56
N LYS A 19 -13.90 -26.45 11.12
CA LYS A 19 -14.25 -25.35 12.02
C LYS A 19 -13.93 -25.82 13.43
N ASP A 20 -12.74 -25.55 13.93
CA ASP A 20 -12.38 -25.89 15.30
C ASP A 20 -12.90 -24.83 16.28
N ALA A 21 -13.48 -25.34 17.36
CA ALA A 21 -14.13 -24.53 18.38
C ALA A 21 -13.10 -24.00 19.38
N ALA A 22 -13.16 -22.70 19.63
CA ALA A 22 -12.71 -21.98 20.83
C ALA A 22 -11.32 -22.33 21.38
N ILE A 23 -10.32 -21.53 21.04
CA ILE A 23 -9.13 -21.39 21.90
C ILE A 23 -9.47 -20.32 22.94
N VAL A 24 -9.63 -20.75 24.20
CA VAL A 24 -9.78 -19.86 25.37
C VAL A 24 -8.39 -19.42 25.78
N ALA A 25 -8.11 -18.13 25.75
CA ALA A 25 -6.87 -17.59 26.31
C ALA A 25 -7.05 -17.45 27.84
N ASP A 26 -6.55 -18.42 28.61
CA ASP A 26 -6.39 -18.29 30.06
C ASP A 26 -5.16 -17.42 30.36
N ALA A 27 -5.39 -16.19 30.79
CA ALA A 27 -4.35 -15.37 31.40
C ALA A 27 -4.39 -15.61 32.91
N GLU A 28 -3.53 -16.48 33.40
CA GLU A 28 -3.29 -16.62 34.83
C GLU A 28 -2.63 -15.37 35.43
N SER A 29 -3.37 -14.62 36.22
CA SER A 29 -2.80 -13.72 37.22
C SER A 29 -3.22 -14.21 38.62
N ALA A 30 -2.24 -14.69 39.38
CA ALA A 30 -2.42 -15.10 40.76
C ALA A 30 -2.76 -13.91 41.67
N GLY A 31 -3.83 -14.04 42.45
CA GLY A 31 -4.17 -13.08 43.50
C GLY A 31 -5.43 -13.50 44.26
N HIS A 32 -5.25 -14.11 45.45
CA HIS A 32 -6.31 -14.47 46.41
C HIS A 32 -7.20 -13.28 46.76
N ASN A 33 -8.54 -13.42 46.72
CA ASN A 33 -9.38 -13.40 47.91
C ASN A 33 -10.87 -13.71 47.65
N ALA A 34 -11.55 -14.20 48.66
CA ALA A 34 -12.81 -14.86 48.68
C ALA A 34 -14.03 -13.90 48.71
N ASN A 35 -15.18 -14.46 48.29
CA ASN A 35 -16.58 -14.03 48.49
C ASN A 35 -17.12 -12.86 47.70
N GLY A 36 -17.99 -13.22 46.77
CA GLY A 36 -18.94 -12.31 46.13
C GLY A 36 -19.49 -12.91 44.82
N ARG A 37 -20.65 -13.59 44.91
CA ARG A 37 -21.39 -14.01 43.69
C ARG A 37 -21.74 -12.79 42.84
N SER A 38 -21.04 -12.56 41.77
CA SER A 38 -21.55 -11.80 40.67
C SER A 38 -21.50 -12.65 39.40
N LYS A 39 -22.63 -12.70 38.70
CA LYS A 39 -22.82 -13.37 37.44
C LYS A 39 -22.19 -12.49 36.35
N ASP A 40 -20.90 -12.52 36.24
CA ASP A 40 -20.24 -12.01 35.06
C ASP A 40 -20.22 -13.15 34.03
N LYS A 41 -21.11 -13.03 33.03
CA LYS A 41 -21.05 -13.85 31.85
C LYS A 41 -19.70 -13.57 31.20
N GLU A 42 -18.79 -14.54 31.29
CA GLU A 42 -17.61 -14.63 30.43
C GLU A 42 -18.06 -14.48 28.98
N ASN A 43 -17.84 -13.32 28.43
CA ASN A 43 -17.98 -13.05 27.01
C ASN A 43 -16.71 -13.59 26.36
N SER A 44 -16.61 -14.92 26.20
CA SER A 44 -15.54 -15.54 25.42
C SER A 44 -15.70 -15.10 23.97
N GLN A 45 -14.94 -14.10 23.58
CA GLN A 45 -14.86 -13.56 22.23
C GLN A 45 -14.40 -14.67 21.27
N LYS A 46 -15.31 -15.13 20.43
CA LYS A 46 -15.12 -16.26 19.53
C LYS A 46 -14.61 -15.77 18.18
N MET A 47 -13.27 -15.71 18.00
CA MET A 47 -12.67 -15.42 16.70
C MET A 47 -13.14 -16.42 15.64
N ASN A 48 -13.36 -15.93 14.39
CA ASN A 48 -13.74 -16.77 13.25
C ASN A 48 -12.49 -17.45 12.65
N LEU A 49 -11.94 -18.44 13.37
CA LEU A 49 -10.78 -19.21 12.95
C LEU A 49 -11.17 -20.34 12.00
N ILE A 50 -10.44 -20.46 10.90
CA ILE A 50 -10.65 -21.48 9.86
C ILE A 50 -9.29 -22.08 9.51
N HIS A 51 -9.09 -23.36 9.90
CA HIS A 51 -7.86 -24.06 9.54
C HIS A 51 -7.90 -24.57 8.11
N ILE A 52 -6.79 -24.43 7.37
CA ILE A 52 -6.65 -24.80 5.96
C ILE A 52 -5.42 -25.68 5.76
N ASP A 53 -5.66 -26.88 5.22
CA ASP A 53 -4.64 -27.88 4.91
C ASP A 53 -4.27 -27.90 3.41
N ASP A 54 -5.09 -27.32 2.53
CA ASP A 54 -4.91 -27.38 1.07
C ASP A 54 -4.78 -25.97 0.46
N LEU A 55 -3.70 -25.78 -0.29
CA LEU A 55 -3.41 -24.55 -1.06
C LEU A 55 -4.45 -24.23 -2.14
N LYS A 56 -5.18 -25.24 -2.61
CA LYS A 56 -6.22 -25.09 -3.64
C LYS A 56 -7.57 -24.65 -3.08
N CYS A 57 -7.64 -24.38 -1.79
CA CYS A 57 -8.85 -23.90 -1.15
C CYS A 57 -9.31 -22.57 -1.80
N PRO A 58 -10.56 -22.46 -2.26
CA PRO A 58 -11.07 -21.27 -2.93
C PRO A 58 -10.93 -19.99 -2.07
N GLU A 59 -10.97 -20.13 -0.77
CA GLU A 59 -10.82 -19.06 0.22
C GLU A 59 -9.42 -18.41 0.14
N LEU A 60 -8.40 -19.16 -0.29
CA LEU A 60 -7.03 -18.68 -0.47
C LEU A 60 -6.75 -18.05 -1.83
N ALA A 61 -7.71 -18.06 -2.75
CA ALA A 61 -7.52 -17.55 -4.11
C ALA A 61 -7.01 -16.09 -4.13
N LEU A 62 -7.46 -15.25 -3.20
CA LEU A 62 -6.99 -13.86 -3.09
C LEU A 62 -5.48 -13.76 -2.79
N TYR A 63 -4.93 -14.74 -2.09
CA TYR A 63 -3.54 -14.73 -1.64
C TYR A 63 -2.58 -15.42 -2.61
N ALA A 64 -3.05 -16.49 -3.28
CA ALA A 64 -2.19 -17.43 -3.99
C ALA A 64 -2.27 -17.33 -5.52
N SER A 65 -3.47 -17.17 -6.08
CA SER A 65 -3.71 -17.38 -7.51
C SER A 65 -4.21 -16.14 -8.25
N THR A 66 -4.49 -15.05 -7.57
CA THR A 66 -4.99 -13.83 -8.19
C THR A 66 -3.85 -12.86 -8.48
N SER A 67 -3.70 -12.46 -9.75
CA SER A 67 -2.72 -11.44 -10.15
C SER A 67 -3.08 -10.07 -9.56
N GLU A 68 -2.13 -9.13 -9.55
CA GLU A 68 -2.38 -7.75 -9.10
C GLU A 68 -3.53 -7.09 -9.89
N ALA A 69 -3.59 -7.30 -11.20
CA ALA A 69 -4.71 -6.85 -12.02
C ALA A 69 -6.03 -7.52 -11.64
N GLY A 70 -6.01 -8.83 -11.37
CA GLY A 70 -7.19 -9.56 -10.91
C GLY A 70 -7.66 -9.11 -9.52
N LEU A 71 -6.76 -8.69 -8.64
CA LEU A 71 -7.10 -8.11 -7.34
C LEU A 71 -7.72 -6.71 -7.51
N LEU A 72 -7.16 -5.89 -8.39
CA LEU A 72 -7.65 -4.55 -8.71
C LEU A 72 -9.10 -4.58 -9.22
N HIS A 73 -9.41 -5.51 -10.12
CA HIS A 73 -10.74 -5.66 -10.72
C HIS A 73 -11.67 -6.61 -9.95
N ARG A 74 -11.25 -7.07 -8.77
CA ARG A 74 -12.10 -7.92 -7.94
C ARG A 74 -13.27 -7.11 -7.41
N PHE A 75 -14.48 -7.65 -7.54
CA PHE A 75 -15.73 -7.02 -7.12
C PHE A 75 -16.22 -5.84 -7.98
N GLU A 76 -15.73 -5.65 -9.21
CA GLU A 76 -16.30 -4.63 -10.10
C GLU A 76 -17.85 -4.67 -10.13
N PRO A 77 -18.54 -3.51 -10.15
CA PRO A 77 -18.00 -2.14 -10.28
C PRO A 77 -17.48 -1.51 -8.98
N ALA A 78 -17.42 -2.27 -7.87
CA ALA A 78 -16.82 -1.79 -6.62
C ALA A 78 -15.29 -1.75 -6.73
N GLU A 79 -14.68 -0.95 -5.86
CA GLU A 79 -13.22 -0.85 -5.74
C GLU A 79 -12.61 -2.24 -5.42
N GLY A 80 -11.53 -2.62 -6.04
CA GLY A 80 -10.92 -3.95 -5.92
C GLY A 80 -10.37 -4.32 -4.54
N VAL A 81 -9.36 -5.17 -4.54
CA VAL A 81 -8.70 -5.70 -3.33
C VAL A 81 -7.20 -5.44 -3.41
N PHE A 82 -6.53 -5.39 -2.28
CA PHE A 82 -5.07 -5.47 -2.18
C PHE A 82 -4.66 -6.36 -1.00
N ILE A 83 -3.40 -6.79 -1.00
CA ILE A 83 -2.83 -7.64 0.05
C ILE A 83 -1.81 -6.85 0.86
N ALA A 84 -2.08 -6.67 2.15
CA ALA A 84 -1.13 -6.15 3.12
C ALA A 84 -0.33 -7.32 3.73
N GLU A 85 0.99 -7.15 3.84
CA GLU A 85 1.90 -8.17 4.35
C GLU A 85 2.66 -7.66 5.57
N SER A 86 2.64 -8.37 6.64
CA SER A 86 3.21 -8.15 7.97
C SER A 86 2.29 -7.39 8.95
N PRO A 87 2.37 -7.70 10.26
CA PRO A 87 1.54 -7.04 11.28
C PRO A 87 1.58 -5.51 11.21
N LYS A 88 2.78 -4.93 11.14
CA LYS A 88 2.97 -3.48 11.09
C LYS A 88 2.34 -2.81 9.86
N VAL A 89 2.39 -3.46 8.69
CA VAL A 89 1.77 -2.94 7.46
C VAL A 89 0.25 -3.04 7.55
N ILE A 90 -0.26 -4.16 8.07
CA ILE A 90 -1.69 -4.38 8.31
C ILE A 90 -2.24 -3.33 9.27
N GLU A 91 -1.56 -3.08 10.40
CA GLU A 91 -1.95 -2.06 11.37
C GLU A 91 -2.02 -0.65 10.74
N ARG A 92 -1.04 -0.30 9.90
CA ARG A 92 -1.02 1.00 9.20
C ARG A 92 -2.20 1.14 8.23
N ALA A 93 -2.50 0.08 7.47
CA ALA A 93 -3.65 0.08 6.57
C ALA A 93 -4.99 0.19 7.34
N LEU A 94 -5.13 -0.56 8.45
CA LEU A 94 -6.31 -0.47 9.32
C LEU A 94 -6.44 0.91 9.98
N ALA A 95 -5.33 1.52 10.39
CA ALA A 95 -5.31 2.86 10.98
C ALA A 95 -5.70 3.94 9.95
N ASP A 96 -5.37 3.74 8.67
CA ASP A 96 -5.82 4.59 7.56
C ASP A 96 -7.27 4.31 7.12
N GLY A 97 -7.98 3.38 7.78
CA GLY A 97 -9.40 3.11 7.56
C GLY A 97 -9.71 2.11 6.43
N TYR A 98 -8.73 1.32 5.99
CA TYR A 98 -9.01 0.19 5.09
C TYR A 98 -9.69 -0.95 5.83
N GLU A 99 -10.66 -1.59 5.16
CA GLU A 99 -11.46 -2.68 5.74
C GLU A 99 -10.84 -4.06 5.42
N PRO A 100 -10.60 -4.91 6.43
CA PRO A 100 -10.13 -6.27 6.20
C PRO A 100 -11.26 -7.16 5.66
N ILE A 101 -10.94 -7.98 4.66
CA ILE A 101 -11.82 -9.02 4.11
C ILE A 101 -11.53 -10.36 4.80
N SER A 102 -10.25 -10.67 4.98
CA SER A 102 -9.79 -11.86 5.66
C SER A 102 -8.32 -11.70 6.09
N PHE A 103 -7.90 -12.52 7.05
CA PHE A 103 -6.51 -12.67 7.45
C PHE A 103 -6.00 -14.06 7.08
N LEU A 104 -4.71 -14.18 6.82
CA LEU A 104 -4.01 -15.45 6.61
C LEU A 104 -2.68 -15.42 7.35
N LEU A 105 -2.49 -16.34 8.29
CA LEU A 105 -1.31 -16.39 9.15
C LEU A 105 -1.01 -17.82 9.66
N GLU A 106 0.18 -18.00 10.22
CA GLU A 106 0.51 -19.23 10.92
C GLU A 106 -0.28 -19.31 12.24
N GLU A 107 -0.63 -20.53 12.66
CA GLU A 107 -1.37 -20.76 13.92
C GLU A 107 -0.71 -20.12 15.13
N LYS A 108 0.62 -20.18 15.22
CA LYS A 108 1.41 -19.59 16.33
C LYS A 108 1.25 -18.07 16.43
N ASP A 109 0.95 -17.38 15.32
CA ASP A 109 0.85 -15.92 15.26
C ASP A 109 -0.53 -15.40 15.67
N VAL A 110 -1.54 -16.29 15.76
CA VAL A 110 -2.91 -15.94 16.20
C VAL A 110 -2.90 -15.32 17.59
N LEU A 111 -2.19 -15.96 18.53
CA LEU A 111 -2.01 -15.46 19.91
C LEU A 111 -0.73 -14.63 20.07
N GLY A 112 0.03 -14.43 18.99
CA GLY A 112 1.26 -13.67 18.93
C GLY A 112 1.05 -12.22 18.54
N GLN A 113 1.84 -11.77 17.55
CA GLN A 113 1.87 -10.36 17.11
C GLN A 113 0.53 -9.85 16.59
N MET A 114 -0.36 -10.72 16.08
CA MET A 114 -1.65 -10.35 15.52
C MET A 114 -2.80 -10.35 16.53
N ALA A 115 -2.63 -10.88 17.73
CA ALA A 115 -3.71 -11.09 18.70
C ALA A 115 -4.55 -9.82 18.95
N HIS A 116 -3.90 -8.68 19.16
CA HIS A 116 -4.57 -7.40 19.42
C HIS A 116 -5.30 -6.80 18.22
N VAL A 117 -4.89 -7.16 16.99
CA VAL A 117 -5.60 -6.79 15.75
C VAL A 117 -6.81 -7.69 15.59
N LEU A 118 -6.63 -9.01 15.66
CA LEU A 118 -7.69 -10.00 15.47
C LEU A 118 -8.84 -9.81 16.46
N ALA A 119 -8.54 -9.45 17.69
CA ALA A 119 -9.54 -9.17 18.74
C ALA A 119 -10.46 -7.97 18.38
N LYS A 120 -10.06 -7.09 17.49
CA LYS A 120 -10.90 -5.97 17.02
C LYS A 120 -11.79 -6.33 15.83
N TYR A 121 -11.49 -7.43 15.14
CA TYR A 121 -12.14 -7.83 13.89
C TYR A 121 -12.70 -9.27 13.97
N GLU A 122 -13.41 -9.59 15.05
CA GLU A 122 -13.89 -10.94 15.39
C GLU A 122 -14.76 -11.62 14.30
N SER A 123 -15.51 -10.83 13.54
CA SER A 123 -16.37 -11.35 12.45
C SER A 123 -15.59 -11.65 11.16
N VAL A 124 -14.35 -11.13 11.03
CA VAL A 124 -13.54 -11.31 9.83
C VAL A 124 -12.92 -12.70 9.83
N PRO A 125 -12.99 -13.46 8.72
CA PRO A 125 -12.36 -14.78 8.63
C PRO A 125 -10.85 -14.72 8.87
N VAL A 126 -10.36 -15.60 9.73
CA VAL A 126 -8.94 -15.78 10.01
C VAL A 126 -8.55 -17.18 9.55
N TYR A 127 -7.89 -17.23 8.40
CA TYR A 127 -7.37 -18.49 7.86
C TYR A 127 -6.03 -18.78 8.52
N THR A 128 -5.88 -20.01 9.03
CA THR A 128 -4.64 -20.48 9.63
C THR A 128 -4.12 -21.70 8.92
N SER A 129 -2.81 -21.84 8.83
CA SER A 129 -2.17 -22.99 8.23
C SER A 129 -0.75 -23.18 8.78
N ALA A 130 -0.18 -24.35 8.48
CA ALA A 130 1.22 -24.62 8.78
C ALA A 130 2.18 -23.81 7.88
N GLU A 131 3.42 -23.64 8.32
CA GLU A 131 4.43 -22.80 7.63
C GLU A 131 4.72 -23.30 6.20
N ASP A 132 4.77 -24.61 5.97
CA ASP A 132 5.05 -25.22 4.67
C ASP A 132 3.93 -24.95 3.65
N VAL A 133 2.69 -24.97 4.08
CA VAL A 133 1.53 -24.63 3.25
C VAL A 133 1.58 -23.14 2.87
N LEU A 134 1.86 -22.25 3.83
CA LEU A 134 1.99 -20.82 3.57
C LEU A 134 3.17 -20.50 2.64
N LEU A 135 4.28 -21.21 2.75
CA LEU A 135 5.42 -21.08 1.85
C LEU A 135 5.02 -21.39 0.40
N GLY A 136 4.18 -22.40 0.20
CA GLY A 136 3.64 -22.75 -1.13
C GLY A 136 2.75 -21.66 -1.73
N ILE A 137 2.04 -20.87 -0.92
CA ILE A 137 1.19 -19.75 -1.37
C ILE A 137 2.04 -18.53 -1.77
N THR A 138 3.02 -18.20 -0.96
CA THR A 138 3.76 -16.93 -1.08
C THR A 138 4.99 -17.06 -1.95
N GLY A 139 5.46 -18.30 -2.22
CA GLY A 139 6.72 -18.57 -2.88
C GLY A 139 7.95 -18.26 -2.04
N PHE A 140 7.77 -17.77 -0.80
CA PHE A 140 8.84 -17.49 0.16
C PHE A 140 8.30 -17.63 1.58
N LYS A 141 9.19 -17.91 2.53
CA LYS A 141 8.83 -17.97 3.95
C LYS A 141 8.19 -16.65 4.38
N LEU A 142 7.01 -16.72 4.98
CA LEU A 142 6.38 -15.55 5.62
C LEU A 142 7.22 -15.12 6.83
N THR A 143 8.33 -14.46 6.55
CA THR A 143 9.27 -14.00 7.59
C THR A 143 8.65 -13.00 8.57
N ARG A 144 7.40 -12.55 8.31
CA ARG A 144 6.70 -11.52 9.08
C ARG A 144 5.26 -11.88 9.44
N GLY A 145 4.93 -13.16 9.44
CA GLY A 145 3.83 -13.75 10.19
C GLY A 145 2.40 -13.61 9.64
N ALA A 146 2.01 -12.56 8.90
CA ALA A 146 0.61 -12.39 8.52
C ALA A 146 0.41 -11.71 7.17
N LEU A 147 -0.66 -12.14 6.47
CA LEU A 147 -1.25 -11.46 5.32
C LEU A 147 -2.67 -11.01 5.66
N CYS A 148 -3.12 -9.92 5.05
CA CYS A 148 -4.50 -9.47 5.12
C CYS A 148 -4.97 -9.04 3.73
N ALA A 149 -6.07 -9.61 3.26
CA ALA A 149 -6.79 -9.12 2.10
C ALA A 149 -7.69 -7.97 2.55
N MET A 150 -7.57 -6.83 1.88
CA MET A 150 -8.28 -5.60 2.25
C MET A 150 -9.03 -5.02 1.07
N ARG A 151 -10.19 -4.39 1.33
CA ARG A 151 -10.93 -3.66 0.31
C ARG A 151 -10.17 -2.41 -0.10
N ARG A 152 -10.10 -2.14 -1.39
CA ARG A 152 -9.74 -0.81 -1.89
C ARG A 152 -10.88 0.16 -1.59
N ARG A 153 -10.58 1.43 -1.53
CA ARG A 153 -11.56 2.51 -1.39
C ARG A 153 -11.44 3.48 -2.57
N LYS A 154 -12.49 4.23 -2.85
CA LYS A 154 -12.43 5.33 -3.78
C LYS A 154 -11.35 6.32 -3.31
N LEU A 155 -10.45 6.69 -4.23
CA LEU A 155 -9.41 7.67 -3.93
C LEU A 155 -10.02 9.07 -3.81
N PRO A 156 -9.46 9.92 -2.94
CA PRO A 156 -9.91 11.31 -2.80
C PRO A 156 -9.55 12.14 -4.04
N GLU A 157 -10.27 13.20 -4.26
CA GLU A 157 -9.96 14.20 -5.30
C GLU A 157 -8.65 14.93 -4.98
N ILE A 158 -7.94 15.39 -6.00
CA ILE A 158 -6.62 16.07 -5.85
C ILE A 158 -6.72 17.22 -4.87
N GLN A 159 -7.75 18.06 -4.97
CA GLN A 159 -7.96 19.23 -4.12
C GLN A 159 -8.10 18.86 -2.64
N GLN A 160 -8.65 17.67 -2.34
CA GLN A 160 -8.74 17.16 -0.97
C GLN A 160 -7.38 16.70 -0.45
N VAL A 161 -6.59 16.03 -1.32
CA VAL A 161 -5.28 15.49 -0.97
C VAL A 161 -4.28 16.61 -0.69
N VAL A 162 -4.34 17.73 -1.44
CA VAL A 162 -3.34 18.81 -1.35
C VAL A 162 -3.84 20.07 -0.62
N ARG A 163 -5.01 20.02 0.02
CA ARG A 163 -5.67 21.20 0.63
C ARG A 163 -4.74 22.03 1.51
N ASP A 164 -4.05 21.38 2.41
CA ASP A 164 -3.17 22.02 3.40
C ASP A 164 -1.68 21.73 3.11
N ALA A 165 -1.40 21.19 1.93
CA ALA A 165 -0.06 20.77 1.54
C ALA A 165 0.79 21.97 1.10
N ARG A 166 2.07 21.91 1.46
CA ARG A 166 3.12 22.88 1.06
C ARG A 166 4.21 22.20 0.22
N ARG A 167 4.49 20.93 0.47
CA ARG A 167 5.53 20.14 -0.21
C ARG A 167 4.92 18.86 -0.73
N ILE A 168 4.68 18.77 -2.03
CA ILE A 168 4.09 17.59 -2.65
C ILE A 168 5.04 16.95 -3.66
N VAL A 169 4.82 15.68 -3.91
CA VAL A 169 5.53 14.91 -4.94
C VAL A 169 4.57 14.59 -6.07
N VAL A 170 5.03 14.74 -7.30
CA VAL A 170 4.32 14.25 -8.49
C VAL A 170 5.18 13.19 -9.16
N LEU A 171 4.64 12.00 -9.30
CA LEU A 171 5.27 10.90 -10.03
C LEU A 171 4.72 10.83 -11.44
N GLU A 172 5.58 10.98 -12.44
CA GLU A 172 5.22 10.90 -13.85
C GLU A 172 5.77 9.60 -14.44
N ASN A 173 4.86 8.67 -14.77
CA ASN A 173 5.15 7.39 -15.41
C ASN A 173 6.18 6.49 -14.69
N VAL A 174 6.26 6.55 -13.39
CA VAL A 174 7.13 5.67 -12.59
C VAL A 174 6.51 4.27 -12.52
N MET A 175 6.90 3.39 -13.46
CA MET A 175 6.27 2.09 -13.66
C MET A 175 6.77 0.99 -12.71
N ASN A 176 7.94 1.15 -12.08
CA ASN A 176 8.49 0.13 -11.19
C ASN A 176 7.87 0.23 -9.78
N PRO A 177 7.09 -0.77 -9.32
CA PRO A 177 6.46 -0.73 -8.00
C PRO A 177 7.48 -0.70 -6.85
N THR A 178 8.71 -1.15 -7.08
CA THR A 178 9.79 -1.01 -6.08
C THR A 178 10.16 0.46 -5.88
N ASN A 179 10.29 1.22 -6.97
CA ASN A 179 10.61 2.64 -6.91
C ASN A 179 9.45 3.43 -6.32
N VAL A 180 8.20 3.17 -6.74
CA VAL A 180 7.02 3.79 -6.11
C VAL A 180 7.02 3.56 -4.60
N GLY A 181 7.20 2.33 -4.14
CA GLY A 181 7.24 2.02 -2.71
C GLY A 181 8.38 2.70 -1.96
N ALA A 182 9.57 2.80 -2.57
CA ALA A 182 10.74 3.47 -1.97
C ALA A 182 10.54 4.98 -1.90
N ILE A 183 9.92 5.59 -2.93
CA ILE A 183 9.58 7.02 -2.94
C ILE A 183 8.56 7.34 -1.84
N PHE A 184 7.51 6.56 -1.69
CA PHE A 184 6.55 6.74 -0.58
C PHE A 184 7.21 6.64 0.79
N ARG A 185 8.18 5.73 0.94
CA ARG A 185 8.94 5.60 2.19
C ARG A 185 9.77 6.84 2.47
N SER A 186 10.43 7.38 1.46
CA SER A 186 11.21 8.62 1.57
C SER A 186 10.30 9.83 1.83
N ALA A 187 9.17 9.92 1.12
CA ALA A 187 8.18 10.98 1.30
C ALA A 187 7.66 11.04 2.74
N ALA A 188 7.24 9.90 3.29
CA ALA A 188 6.80 9.81 4.68
C ALA A 188 7.89 10.16 5.69
N ALA A 189 9.13 9.70 5.45
CA ALA A 189 10.24 9.91 6.37
C ALA A 189 10.76 11.35 6.35
N LEU A 190 10.62 12.05 5.23
CA LEU A 190 11.20 13.37 5.00
C LEU A 190 10.14 14.48 4.96
N GLY A 191 8.90 14.18 5.38
CA GLY A 191 7.89 15.19 5.63
C GLY A 191 7.21 15.76 4.39
N MET A 192 7.11 14.97 3.30
CA MET A 192 6.27 15.36 2.17
C MET A 192 4.79 15.23 2.55
N ASP A 193 3.98 16.21 2.21
CA ASP A 193 2.58 16.31 2.62
C ASP A 193 1.66 15.42 1.78
N ALA A 194 1.97 15.20 0.51
CA ALA A 194 1.17 14.40 -0.40
C ALA A 194 1.99 13.83 -1.58
N VAL A 195 1.45 12.78 -2.20
CA VAL A 195 1.98 12.19 -3.44
C VAL A 195 0.87 12.12 -4.48
N LEU A 196 1.09 12.72 -5.64
CA LEU A 196 0.23 12.62 -6.81
C LEU A 196 0.90 11.71 -7.85
N LEU A 197 0.13 10.90 -8.57
CA LEU A 197 0.67 9.97 -9.56
C LEU A 197 -0.07 10.11 -10.88
N THR A 198 0.64 10.14 -12.01
CA THR A 198 -0.01 9.97 -13.32
C THR A 198 -0.45 8.51 -13.48
N ARG A 199 -1.44 8.27 -14.36
CA ARG A 199 -1.99 6.92 -14.61
C ARG A 199 -0.97 5.92 -15.16
N GLY A 200 0.14 6.39 -15.72
CA GLY A 200 1.26 5.55 -16.15
C GLY A 200 2.13 5.00 -15.01
N CYS A 201 1.92 5.44 -13.77
CA CYS A 201 2.65 4.91 -12.63
C CYS A 201 2.12 3.53 -12.21
N SER A 202 2.99 2.72 -11.60
CA SER A 202 2.55 1.54 -10.85
C SER A 202 1.64 1.95 -9.70
N ASP A 203 0.59 1.15 -9.50
CA ASP A 203 -0.34 1.35 -8.39
C ASP A 203 0.38 1.20 -7.03
N PRO A 204 0.28 2.21 -6.14
CA PRO A 204 0.86 2.14 -4.81
C PRO A 204 0.36 0.96 -3.96
N LEU A 205 -0.86 0.47 -4.21
CA LEU A 205 -1.43 -0.67 -3.50
C LEU A 205 -1.03 -2.03 -4.09
N TYR A 206 -0.13 -2.08 -5.06
CA TYR A 206 0.48 -3.35 -5.46
C TYR A 206 1.33 -3.90 -4.31
N ARG A 207 1.22 -5.20 -4.06
CA ARG A 207 1.88 -5.90 -2.95
C ARG A 207 3.38 -5.55 -2.84
N ARG A 208 4.07 -5.43 -3.99
CA ARG A 208 5.49 -5.06 -4.02
C ARG A 208 5.73 -3.64 -3.49
N ALA A 209 4.93 -2.67 -3.88
CA ALA A 209 5.04 -1.28 -3.43
C ALA A 209 4.73 -1.14 -1.94
N ILE A 210 3.65 -1.77 -1.47
CA ILE A 210 3.28 -1.83 -0.05
C ILE A 210 4.43 -2.39 0.79
N ARG A 211 5.03 -3.51 0.34
CA ARG A 211 6.13 -4.17 1.06
C ARG A 211 7.39 -3.31 1.13
N VAL A 212 7.80 -2.71 0.01
CA VAL A 212 9.01 -1.86 -0.05
C VAL A 212 8.82 -0.59 0.77
N SER A 213 7.65 0.02 0.73
CA SER A 213 7.33 1.19 1.55
C SER A 213 7.22 0.86 3.04
N MET A 214 7.18 -0.43 3.42
CA MET A 214 6.86 -0.83 4.80
C MET A 214 5.50 -0.29 5.27
N GLY A 215 4.55 -0.06 4.34
CA GLY A 215 3.22 0.48 4.62
C GLY A 215 3.17 2.00 4.84
N THR A 216 4.23 2.76 4.51
CA THR A 216 4.15 4.23 4.57
C THR A 216 3.22 4.83 3.52
N ILE A 217 2.83 4.05 2.50
CA ILE A 217 1.74 4.37 1.58
C ILE A 217 0.45 4.76 2.30
N PHE A 218 0.19 4.19 3.47
CA PHE A 218 -0.97 4.47 4.31
C PHE A 218 -0.77 5.67 5.26
N GLN A 219 0.38 6.33 5.19
CA GLN A 219 0.73 7.44 6.08
C GLN A 219 0.85 8.79 5.37
N VAL A 220 0.95 8.78 4.04
CA VAL A 220 1.02 9.98 3.20
C VAL A 220 -0.21 10.00 2.29
N PRO A 221 -1.02 11.04 2.30
CA PRO A 221 -2.14 11.19 1.38
C PRO A 221 -1.70 11.09 -0.08
N TRP A 222 -2.48 10.40 -0.90
CA TRP A 222 -2.16 10.25 -2.33
C TRP A 222 -3.39 10.02 -3.18
N THR A 223 -3.28 10.35 -4.47
CA THR A 223 -4.28 10.04 -5.49
C THR A 223 -3.66 10.01 -6.88
N PHE A 224 -4.39 9.47 -7.84
CA PHE A 224 -4.01 9.58 -9.24
C PHE A 224 -4.50 10.90 -9.84
N ILE A 225 -3.70 11.45 -10.75
CA ILE A 225 -4.04 12.57 -11.61
C ILE A 225 -4.77 12.02 -12.84
N ASP A 226 -5.85 12.65 -13.28
CA ASP A 226 -6.56 12.25 -14.50
C ASP A 226 -5.81 12.64 -15.78
N GLU A 227 -6.09 11.89 -16.85
CA GLU A 227 -5.22 11.58 -17.99
C GLU A 227 -4.85 12.69 -18.95
N THR A 228 -5.07 13.94 -18.67
CA THR A 228 -4.55 14.97 -19.56
C THR A 228 -3.34 15.65 -18.92
N GLU A 229 -2.14 15.19 -19.27
CA GLU A 229 -0.86 15.75 -18.79
C GLU A 229 -0.79 17.28 -18.88
N LYS A 230 -1.46 17.86 -19.87
CA LYS A 230 -1.60 19.31 -20.01
C LYS A 230 -2.38 19.98 -18.89
N VAL A 231 -3.32 19.27 -18.31
CA VAL A 231 -4.25 19.82 -17.30
C VAL A 231 -3.64 19.81 -15.90
N TYR A 232 -2.78 18.82 -15.57
CA TYR A 232 -2.28 18.74 -14.20
C TYR A 232 -1.28 19.85 -13.84
N MET A 233 -0.45 20.30 -14.78
CA MET A 233 0.47 21.43 -14.55
C MET A 233 -0.30 22.73 -14.30
N GLU A 234 -1.36 22.97 -15.04
CA GLU A 234 -2.26 24.12 -14.83
C GLU A 234 -2.97 23.99 -13.49
N LEU A 235 -3.46 22.80 -13.13
CA LEU A 235 -4.09 22.53 -11.85
C LEU A 235 -3.13 22.81 -10.68
N LEU A 236 -1.87 22.41 -10.76
CA LEU A 236 -0.88 22.68 -9.70
C LEU A 236 -0.63 24.18 -9.56
N CYS A 237 -0.56 24.92 -10.67
CA CYS A 237 -0.46 26.37 -10.68
C CYS A 237 -1.68 27.04 -10.01
N ASP A 238 -2.89 26.61 -10.36
CA ASP A 238 -4.15 27.11 -9.77
C ASP A 238 -4.25 26.83 -8.26
N LEU A 239 -3.64 25.75 -7.80
CA LEU A 239 -3.53 25.40 -6.38
C LEU A 239 -2.37 26.13 -5.65
N GLY A 240 -1.65 26.98 -6.38
CA GLY A 240 -0.59 27.85 -5.88
C GLY A 240 0.77 27.16 -5.70
N PHE A 241 0.99 26.01 -6.30
CA PHE A 241 2.29 25.34 -6.27
C PHE A 241 3.22 25.89 -7.35
N LYS A 242 4.48 26.11 -6.97
CA LYS A 242 5.59 26.22 -7.90
C LYS A 242 6.10 24.82 -8.25
N THR A 243 6.26 24.55 -9.54
CA THR A 243 6.63 23.25 -10.06
C THR A 243 8.14 23.13 -10.23
N VAL A 244 8.70 22.03 -9.74
CA VAL A 244 10.13 21.72 -9.76
C VAL A 244 10.36 20.43 -10.51
N SER A 245 10.75 20.48 -11.77
CA SER A 245 11.13 19.30 -12.57
C SER A 245 12.54 18.83 -12.20
N MET A 246 12.65 17.60 -11.68
CA MET A 246 13.93 16.96 -11.43
C MET A 246 14.49 16.42 -12.75
N ALA A 247 15.28 17.22 -13.45
CA ALA A 247 15.81 16.87 -14.77
C ALA A 247 17.21 17.48 -15.00
N LEU A 248 18.05 16.76 -15.76
CA LEU A 248 19.34 17.23 -16.21
C LEU A 248 19.21 17.78 -17.64
N CYS A 249 19.12 19.08 -17.78
CA CYS A 249 19.11 19.75 -19.08
C CYS A 249 19.76 21.13 -19.00
N GLU A 250 19.94 21.74 -20.16
CA GLU A 250 20.51 23.10 -20.25
C GLU A 250 19.58 24.09 -19.54
N GLY A 251 20.18 24.94 -18.70
CA GLY A 251 19.44 25.92 -17.88
C GLY A 251 18.93 25.39 -16.55
N SER A 252 19.18 24.13 -16.20
CA SER A 252 18.84 23.61 -14.86
C SER A 252 19.67 24.29 -13.76
N ILE A 253 19.03 24.59 -12.64
CA ILE A 253 19.67 25.13 -11.43
C ILE A 253 20.00 23.97 -10.46
N SER A 254 20.96 24.22 -9.58
CA SER A 254 21.31 23.23 -8.56
C SER A 254 20.23 23.13 -7.49
N ILE A 255 20.02 21.92 -6.97
CA ILE A 255 18.99 21.60 -5.96
C ILE A 255 19.13 22.41 -4.66
N ASP A 256 20.33 22.87 -4.34
CA ASP A 256 20.63 23.71 -3.16
C ASP A 256 20.38 25.19 -3.39
N SER A 257 19.84 25.59 -4.56
CA SER A 257 19.54 26.99 -4.89
C SER A 257 18.63 27.64 -3.86
N PRO A 258 19.00 28.82 -3.32
CA PRO A 258 18.16 29.53 -2.35
C PRO A 258 16.75 29.86 -2.87
N ALA A 259 16.60 30.09 -4.19
CA ALA A 259 15.32 30.42 -4.80
C ALA A 259 14.24 29.34 -4.56
N LEU A 260 14.62 28.07 -4.45
CA LEU A 260 13.70 26.97 -4.18
C LEU A 260 13.17 26.99 -2.73
N LYS A 261 13.96 27.51 -1.80
CA LYS A 261 13.61 27.56 -0.36
C LYS A 261 12.73 28.74 -0.03
N GLU A 262 12.71 29.77 -0.88
CA GLU A 262 11.86 30.95 -0.72
C GLU A 262 10.39 30.69 -1.11
N GLU A 263 10.15 29.62 -1.86
CA GLU A 263 8.81 29.29 -2.33
C GLU A 263 7.94 28.66 -1.22
N ASP A 264 6.74 29.18 -1.06
CA ASP A 264 5.82 28.74 -0.02
C ASP A 264 5.30 27.32 -0.29
N LYS A 265 4.95 27.03 -1.55
CA LYS A 265 4.47 25.71 -1.99
C LYS A 265 5.27 25.18 -3.16
N LEU A 266 5.81 23.96 -3.01
CA LEU A 266 6.54 23.27 -4.08
C LEU A 266 5.88 21.93 -4.45
N ALA A 267 5.75 21.68 -5.75
CA ALA A 267 5.44 20.39 -6.34
C ALA A 267 6.71 19.83 -7.00
N ILE A 268 7.28 18.78 -6.44
CA ILE A 268 8.51 18.14 -6.91
C ILE A 268 8.13 17.02 -7.89
N LEU A 269 8.48 17.20 -9.17
CA LEU A 269 8.13 16.28 -10.24
C LEU A 269 9.28 15.30 -10.48
N MET A 270 8.97 14.00 -10.39
CA MET A 270 9.92 12.88 -10.56
C MET A 270 9.46 12.04 -11.75
N GLY A 271 10.32 11.87 -12.75
CA GLY A 271 10.02 11.14 -13.98
C GLY A 271 10.33 9.65 -13.93
N ALA A 272 9.98 8.95 -15.01
CA ALA A 272 10.24 7.54 -15.21
C ALA A 272 11.75 7.20 -15.23
N GLU A 273 12.04 5.92 -15.00
CA GLU A 273 13.39 5.38 -15.17
C GLU A 273 13.74 5.29 -16.67
N GLY A 274 14.79 5.96 -17.08
CA GLY A 274 15.27 6.01 -18.46
C GLY A 274 14.82 7.26 -19.19
N ASP A 275 13.53 7.43 -19.43
CA ASP A 275 13.03 8.57 -20.22
C ASP A 275 12.92 9.87 -19.39
N GLY A 276 12.84 9.77 -18.08
CA GLY A 276 12.68 10.92 -17.20
C GLY A 276 11.27 11.53 -17.24
N LEU A 277 11.19 12.84 -17.08
CA LEU A 277 9.98 13.64 -17.27
C LEU A 277 9.79 13.93 -18.75
N CYS A 278 8.55 14.06 -19.19
CA CYS A 278 8.31 14.44 -20.59
C CYS A 278 8.75 15.89 -20.87
N ASP A 279 9.14 16.16 -22.12
CA ASP A 279 9.62 17.49 -22.55
C ASP A 279 8.61 18.61 -22.28
N GLU A 280 7.32 18.31 -22.38
CA GLU A 280 6.26 19.28 -22.11
C GLU A 280 6.19 19.65 -20.63
N THR A 281 6.31 18.67 -19.73
CA THR A 281 6.39 18.87 -18.27
C THR A 281 7.59 19.74 -17.91
N ILE A 282 8.77 19.40 -18.45
CA ILE A 282 10.00 20.18 -18.21
C ILE A 282 9.84 21.63 -18.66
N ARG A 283 9.31 21.85 -19.88
CA ARG A 283 9.15 23.21 -20.44
C ARG A 283 8.13 24.06 -19.70
N LYS A 284 7.11 23.45 -19.08
CA LYS A 284 6.06 24.15 -18.33
C LYS A 284 6.39 24.38 -16.87
N SER A 285 7.46 23.77 -16.37
CA SER A 285 7.84 23.89 -14.95
C SER A 285 8.41 25.27 -14.65
N ASP A 286 8.12 25.77 -13.44
CA ASP A 286 8.70 27.03 -12.93
C ASP A 286 10.20 26.91 -12.72
N PHE A 287 10.67 25.74 -12.28
CA PHE A 287 12.08 25.44 -12.04
C PHE A 287 12.47 24.10 -12.68
N ILE A 288 13.62 24.07 -13.31
CA ILE A 288 14.27 22.83 -13.73
C ILE A 288 15.50 22.66 -12.84
N VAL A 289 15.56 21.53 -12.14
CA VAL A 289 16.50 21.34 -11.04
C VAL A 289 17.31 20.05 -11.25
N ASN A 290 18.62 20.15 -11.06
CA ASN A 290 19.50 19.00 -11.07
C ASN A 290 20.13 18.74 -9.69
N ILE A 291 20.50 17.49 -9.44
CA ILE A 291 21.39 17.10 -8.36
C ILE A 291 22.80 17.06 -8.95
N PRO A 292 23.74 17.88 -8.45
CA PRO A 292 25.12 17.87 -8.95
C PRO A 292 25.76 16.49 -8.80
N MET A 293 26.26 15.92 -9.89
CA MET A 293 26.86 14.59 -9.93
C MET A 293 28.37 14.66 -10.07
N ALA A 294 29.08 13.70 -9.47
CA ALA A 294 30.49 13.51 -9.63
C ALA A 294 30.81 12.42 -10.68
N HIS A 295 32.03 12.30 -11.11
CA HIS A 295 32.56 11.21 -11.93
C HIS A 295 31.85 10.96 -13.26
N LYS A 296 31.20 11.96 -13.85
CA LYS A 296 30.44 11.87 -15.09
C LYS A 296 29.24 10.87 -14.99
N VAL A 297 28.66 10.73 -13.81
CA VAL A 297 27.41 10.01 -13.64
C VAL A 297 26.29 10.93 -14.08
N ASP A 298 25.40 10.47 -14.97
CA ASP A 298 24.35 11.30 -15.54
C ASP A 298 23.16 11.44 -14.60
N SER A 299 22.78 10.37 -13.88
CA SER A 299 21.60 10.37 -13.02
C SER A 299 21.69 9.34 -11.88
N LEU A 300 20.82 9.50 -10.87
CA LEU A 300 20.52 8.51 -9.84
C LEU A 300 19.28 7.74 -10.21
N ASN A 301 19.12 6.53 -9.65
CA ASN A 301 17.81 5.87 -9.63
C ASN A 301 16.76 6.82 -9.03
N VAL A 302 15.54 6.84 -9.59
CA VAL A 302 14.51 7.80 -9.21
C VAL A 302 14.15 7.79 -7.71
N ALA A 303 14.20 6.61 -7.06
CA ALA A 303 13.97 6.53 -5.61
C ALA A 303 15.14 7.12 -4.80
N ALA A 304 16.38 7.03 -5.28
CA ALA A 304 17.51 7.68 -4.64
C ALA A 304 17.47 9.19 -4.86
N ALA A 305 17.19 9.64 -6.09
CA ALA A 305 17.02 11.05 -6.43
C ALA A 305 15.91 11.70 -5.59
N SER A 306 14.78 10.99 -5.41
CA SER A 306 13.68 11.48 -4.59
C SER A 306 14.07 11.70 -3.13
N ALA A 307 14.84 10.78 -2.54
CA ALA A 307 15.30 10.94 -1.16
C ALA A 307 16.20 12.19 -0.98
N VAL A 308 17.07 12.46 -1.95
CA VAL A 308 17.90 13.68 -1.95
C VAL A 308 17.02 14.92 -2.11
N ALA A 309 16.10 14.91 -3.08
CA ALA A 309 15.20 16.02 -3.33
C ALA A 309 14.31 16.34 -2.11
N PHE A 310 13.74 15.33 -1.47
CA PHE A 310 12.88 15.52 -0.30
C PHE A 310 13.67 15.99 0.94
N TRP A 311 14.92 15.54 1.08
CA TRP A 311 15.80 16.04 2.14
C TRP A 311 16.09 17.53 1.99
N GLU A 312 16.39 17.98 0.77
CA GLU A 312 16.80 19.36 0.51
C GLU A 312 15.60 20.32 0.43
N LEU A 313 14.49 19.89 -0.20
CA LEU A 313 13.35 20.74 -0.53
C LEU A 313 12.12 20.53 0.39
N GLY A 314 12.11 19.49 1.21
CA GLY A 314 10.98 19.14 2.08
C GLY A 314 10.90 19.91 3.40
N LYS A 315 11.86 20.81 3.66
CA LYS A 315 11.96 21.55 4.94
C LYS A 315 11.38 22.93 4.83
#